data_1690c05914618eb21c3dbcac3edadebf
#
_entry.id   1690c05914618eb21c3dbcac3edadebf
#
_cell.length_a   1.000
_cell.length_b   1.000
_cell.length_c   1.000
_cell.angle_alpha   90.00
_cell.angle_beta   90.00
_cell.angle_gamma   90.00
#
_symmetry.space_group_name_H-M   'P 1'
#
loop_
_entity.id
_entity.type
_entity.pdbx_description
1 polymer ?
#
loop_
_entity_poly.entity_id
_entity_poly.type
_entity_poly.pdbx_seq_one_letter_code
_entity_poly.pdbx_strand_id
1 'polypeptide(L)'
;FQPKLSEESKAADLLFLANIQPDLQREVRSQCGGAGFVGLDTMNLWIDIARDSLIQAISEVDCLLINDAEIRQLTGEPNLARAAAAVMEMGPKAVIAKQGEYGAALFTPTGFFALPGFPLEDVRDPTGAGDSFAGGFLGYLDGEAGEVNQEDLRTAMGYGTVLASYNVEEFGTERVSRLTRDEIEARLEALKSMTAFA
;
A
#
# COMPACT_ATOMS: atom_id res chain seq x y z
N PHE A 1 18.96 -1.20 -17.22
CA PHE A 1 18.12 -2.37 -17.01
C PHE A 1 16.79 -2.17 -17.73
N GLN A 2 16.31 -3.20 -18.44
CA GLN A 2 15.01 -3.21 -19.10
C GLN A 2 14.22 -4.43 -18.58
N PRO A 3 13.18 -4.26 -17.78
CA PRO A 3 12.37 -5.36 -17.28
C PRO A 3 11.62 -6.03 -18.45
N LYS A 4 11.71 -7.36 -18.50
CA LYS A 4 10.95 -8.18 -19.46
C LYS A 4 10.12 -9.16 -18.68
N LEU A 5 8.81 -9.04 -18.78
CA LEU A 5 7.86 -9.90 -18.09
C LEU A 5 7.55 -11.17 -18.91
N SER A 6 7.30 -12.27 -18.22
CA SER A 6 6.72 -13.47 -18.82
C SER A 6 5.28 -13.18 -19.30
N GLU A 7 4.76 -13.99 -20.22
CA GLU A 7 3.36 -13.84 -20.66
C GLU A 7 2.37 -14.07 -19.50
N GLU A 8 2.71 -14.94 -18.56
CA GLU A 8 1.94 -15.18 -17.34
C GLU A 8 1.88 -13.91 -16.46
N SER A 9 3.04 -13.26 -16.21
CA SER A 9 3.09 -12.02 -15.43
C SER A 9 2.37 -10.85 -16.10
N LYS A 10 2.37 -10.78 -17.44
CA LYS A 10 1.64 -9.75 -18.19
C LYS A 10 0.13 -9.93 -18.11
N ALA A 11 -0.34 -11.16 -17.88
CA ALA A 11 -1.75 -11.51 -17.79
C ALA A 11 -2.30 -11.43 -16.36
N ALA A 12 -1.51 -10.94 -15.38
CA ALA A 12 -1.94 -10.80 -14.00
C ALA A 12 -3.08 -9.77 -13.88
N ASP A 13 -4.12 -10.10 -13.13
CA ASP A 13 -5.25 -9.22 -12.86
C ASP A 13 -4.90 -8.13 -11.84
N LEU A 14 -3.92 -8.39 -10.96
CA LEU A 14 -3.43 -7.47 -9.96
C LEU A 14 -1.94 -7.17 -10.18
N LEU A 15 -1.59 -5.90 -10.24
CA LEU A 15 -0.21 -5.44 -10.41
C LEU A 15 0.22 -4.56 -9.25
N PHE A 16 1.36 -4.88 -8.65
CA PHE A 16 2.00 -3.99 -7.68
C PHE A 16 3.35 -3.48 -8.19
N LEU A 17 3.43 -2.18 -8.32
CA LEU A 17 4.65 -1.46 -8.67
C LEU A 17 5.36 -1.05 -7.38
N ALA A 18 6.14 -1.97 -6.81
CA ALA A 18 6.91 -1.75 -5.61
C ALA A 18 7.98 -0.67 -5.83
N ASN A 19 8.57 -0.18 -4.72
CA ASN A 19 9.51 0.92 -4.73
C ASN A 19 10.76 0.64 -5.59
N ILE A 20 10.80 1.25 -6.77
CA ILE A 20 11.93 1.29 -7.70
C ILE A 20 11.84 2.59 -8.52
N GLN A 21 12.85 2.87 -9.36
CA GLN A 21 12.84 4.03 -10.25
C GLN A 21 11.52 4.13 -11.05
N PRO A 22 10.84 5.29 -11.04
CA PRO A 22 9.52 5.45 -11.65
C PRO A 22 9.43 5.09 -13.14
N ASP A 23 10.48 5.35 -13.92
CA ASP A 23 10.51 4.93 -15.34
C ASP A 23 10.44 3.41 -15.52
N LEU A 24 11.04 2.64 -14.58
CA LEU A 24 10.95 1.18 -14.59
C LEU A 24 9.56 0.70 -14.16
N GLN A 25 8.94 1.37 -13.19
CA GLN A 25 7.55 1.09 -12.81
C GLN A 25 6.62 1.27 -14.02
N ARG A 26 6.77 2.36 -14.76
CA ARG A 26 5.99 2.63 -15.98
C ARG A 26 6.27 1.64 -17.11
N GLU A 27 7.53 1.24 -17.29
CA GLU A 27 7.91 0.20 -18.24
C GLU A 27 7.19 -1.14 -17.93
N VAL A 28 7.15 -1.53 -16.65
CA VAL A 28 6.40 -2.71 -16.19
C VAL A 28 4.90 -2.53 -16.41
N ARG A 29 4.35 -1.37 -16.01
CA ARG A 29 2.92 -1.06 -16.19
C ARG A 29 2.49 -1.15 -17.67
N SER A 30 3.32 -0.67 -18.58
CA SER A 30 3.04 -0.71 -20.02
C SER A 30 2.93 -2.12 -20.59
N GLN A 31 3.58 -3.10 -19.94
CA GLN A 31 3.53 -4.51 -20.33
C GLN A 31 2.30 -5.24 -19.75
N CYS A 32 1.67 -4.69 -18.70
CA CYS A 32 0.52 -5.27 -17.96
C CYS A 32 -0.77 -4.49 -18.23
N GLY A 33 -1.08 -4.17 -19.49
CA GLY A 33 -2.23 -3.33 -19.86
C GLY A 33 -3.60 -3.88 -19.48
N GLY A 34 -3.71 -5.20 -19.16
CA GLY A 34 -4.94 -5.87 -18.77
C GLY A 34 -5.18 -5.95 -17.26
N ALA A 35 -4.26 -5.48 -16.41
CA ALA A 35 -4.45 -5.55 -14.96
C ALA A 35 -5.70 -4.77 -14.51
N GLY A 36 -6.57 -5.44 -13.76
CA GLY A 36 -7.82 -4.88 -13.24
C GLY A 36 -7.64 -3.94 -12.06
N PHE A 37 -6.53 -4.12 -11.30
CA PHE A 37 -6.14 -3.22 -10.22
C PHE A 37 -4.63 -3.03 -10.17
N VAL A 38 -4.19 -1.79 -10.06
CA VAL A 38 -2.77 -1.44 -10.02
C VAL A 38 -2.46 -0.59 -8.79
N GLY A 39 -1.61 -1.13 -7.90
CA GLY A 39 -1.03 -0.39 -6.77
C GLY A 39 0.39 0.07 -7.06
N LEU A 40 0.78 1.20 -6.48
CA LEU A 40 2.14 1.74 -6.55
C LEU A 40 2.62 2.14 -5.17
N ASP A 41 3.86 1.80 -4.85
CA ASP A 41 4.60 2.36 -3.70
C ASP A 41 5.78 3.19 -4.20
N THR A 42 6.23 4.14 -3.38
CA THR A 42 7.34 5.05 -3.68
C THR A 42 8.13 5.38 -2.44
N MET A 43 9.17 6.20 -2.60
CA MET A 43 9.95 6.76 -1.48
C MET A 43 10.39 8.19 -1.77
N ASN A 44 10.81 8.89 -0.72
CA ASN A 44 11.29 10.27 -0.77
C ASN A 44 12.38 10.52 -1.83
N LEU A 45 13.28 9.55 -2.07
CA LEU A 45 14.32 9.69 -3.09
C LEU A 45 13.73 10.03 -4.46
N TRP A 46 12.68 9.33 -4.89
CA TRP A 46 12.08 9.57 -6.21
C TRP A 46 11.31 10.89 -6.28
N ILE A 47 10.76 11.34 -5.15
CA ILE A 47 10.16 12.67 -5.04
C ILE A 47 11.20 13.76 -5.28
N ASP A 48 12.44 13.55 -4.78
CA ASP A 48 13.53 14.51 -4.90
C ASP A 48 14.17 14.52 -6.30
N ILE A 49 14.46 13.34 -6.87
CA ILE A 49 15.32 13.25 -8.07
C ILE A 49 14.59 12.86 -9.36
N ALA A 50 13.35 12.37 -9.30
CA ALA A 50 12.59 11.88 -10.44
C ALA A 50 11.09 12.26 -10.37
N ARG A 51 10.78 13.42 -9.82
CA ARG A 51 9.41 13.86 -9.49
C ARG A 51 8.46 13.81 -10.68
N ASP A 52 8.88 14.29 -11.84
CA ASP A 52 8.02 14.32 -13.02
C ASP A 52 7.68 12.91 -13.53
N SER A 53 8.66 12.01 -13.52
CA SER A 53 8.46 10.60 -13.86
C SER A 53 7.57 9.88 -12.82
N LEU A 54 7.74 10.21 -11.53
CA LEU A 54 6.90 9.69 -10.46
C LEU A 54 5.43 10.13 -10.62
N ILE A 55 5.17 11.40 -10.91
CA ILE A 55 3.81 11.90 -11.16
C ILE A 55 3.17 11.17 -12.35
N GLN A 56 3.94 10.91 -13.41
CA GLN A 56 3.46 10.12 -14.53
C GLN A 56 3.14 8.66 -14.12
N ALA A 57 4.00 8.02 -13.31
CA ALA A 57 3.73 6.68 -12.80
C ALA A 57 2.46 6.66 -11.93
N ILE A 58 2.29 7.66 -11.05
CA ILE A 58 1.10 7.82 -10.21
C ILE A 58 -0.18 7.97 -11.06
N SER A 59 -0.11 8.65 -12.20
CA SER A 59 -1.29 8.84 -13.07
C SER A 59 -1.77 7.56 -13.78
N GLU A 60 -0.96 6.50 -13.75
CA GLU A 60 -1.21 5.23 -14.45
C GLU A 60 -1.72 4.11 -13.51
N VAL A 61 -2.02 4.44 -12.23
CA VAL A 61 -2.40 3.45 -11.21
C VAL A 61 -3.72 3.76 -10.52
N ASP A 62 -4.33 2.75 -9.90
CA ASP A 62 -5.60 2.88 -9.18
C ASP A 62 -5.39 3.29 -7.71
N CYS A 63 -4.29 2.85 -7.09
CA CYS A 63 -4.00 3.08 -5.69
C CYS A 63 -2.54 3.49 -5.47
N LEU A 64 -2.31 4.59 -4.75
CA LEU A 64 -1.00 4.97 -4.24
C LEU A 64 -0.87 4.61 -2.76
N LEU A 65 0.15 3.81 -2.42
CA LEU A 65 0.59 3.57 -1.06
C LEU A 65 1.81 4.46 -0.77
N ILE A 66 1.72 5.34 0.22
CA ILE A 66 2.75 6.35 0.48
C ILE A 66 2.78 6.66 1.98
N ASN A 67 3.93 7.04 2.54
CA ASN A 67 3.93 7.48 3.92
C ASN A 67 3.50 8.96 4.06
N ASP A 68 3.15 9.36 5.26
CA ASP A 68 2.59 10.69 5.55
C ASP A 68 3.58 11.84 5.36
N ALA A 69 4.88 11.60 5.50
CA ALA A 69 5.92 12.59 5.23
C ALA A 69 6.12 12.74 3.71
N GLU A 70 6.18 11.62 2.99
CA GLU A 70 6.35 11.59 1.53
C GLU A 70 5.19 12.25 0.80
N ILE A 71 3.94 12.00 1.21
CA ILE A 71 2.78 12.62 0.56
C ILE A 71 2.78 14.13 0.73
N ARG A 72 3.19 14.63 1.92
CA ARG A 72 3.36 16.08 2.14
C ARG A 72 4.50 16.65 1.31
N GLN A 73 5.60 15.95 1.18
CA GLN A 73 6.73 16.34 0.34
C GLN A 73 6.33 16.39 -1.15
N LEU A 74 5.62 15.37 -1.62
CA LEU A 74 5.16 15.27 -3.02
C LEU A 74 4.22 16.41 -3.40
N THR A 75 3.30 16.77 -2.51
CA THR A 75 2.22 17.74 -2.80
C THR A 75 2.52 19.15 -2.32
N GLY A 76 3.40 19.32 -1.36
CA GLY A 76 3.62 20.59 -0.65
C GLY A 76 2.51 20.92 0.37
N GLU A 77 1.54 20.02 0.59
CA GLU A 77 0.41 20.22 1.47
C GLU A 77 0.66 19.66 2.88
N PRO A 78 0.62 20.49 3.94
CA PRO A 78 0.85 20.03 5.29
C PRO A 78 -0.32 19.22 5.88
N ASN A 79 -1.54 19.46 5.41
CA ASN A 79 -2.73 18.74 5.84
C ASN A 79 -2.89 17.45 5.03
N LEU A 80 -2.95 16.30 5.72
CA LEU A 80 -2.96 14.98 5.10
C LEU A 80 -4.17 14.78 4.15
N ALA A 81 -5.35 15.26 4.53
CA ALA A 81 -6.54 15.09 3.69
C ALA A 81 -6.44 15.92 2.38
N ARG A 82 -5.89 17.14 2.46
CA ARG A 82 -5.61 17.95 1.27
C ARG A 82 -4.51 17.36 0.40
N ALA A 83 -3.46 16.82 1.04
CA ALA A 83 -2.39 16.12 0.33
C ALA A 83 -2.94 14.90 -0.43
N ALA A 84 -3.79 14.09 0.20
CA ALA A 84 -4.44 12.96 -0.46
C ALA A 84 -5.37 13.39 -1.61
N ALA A 85 -6.12 14.48 -1.44
CA ALA A 85 -6.94 15.03 -2.51
C ALA A 85 -6.07 15.48 -3.71
N ALA A 86 -4.95 16.17 -3.45
CA ALA A 86 -4.03 16.58 -4.51
C ALA A 86 -3.41 15.37 -5.26
N VAL A 87 -3.13 14.27 -4.56
CA VAL A 87 -2.68 13.02 -5.21
C VAL A 87 -3.79 12.41 -6.06
N MET A 88 -5.03 12.37 -5.57
CA MET A 88 -6.16 11.86 -6.37
C MET A 88 -6.39 12.68 -7.66
N GLU A 89 -6.11 13.97 -7.65
CA GLU A 89 -6.11 14.81 -8.87
C GLU A 89 -5.02 14.40 -9.88
N MET A 90 -3.96 13.70 -9.44
CA MET A 90 -2.93 13.16 -10.35
C MET A 90 -3.38 11.89 -11.07
N GLY A 91 -4.43 11.18 -10.59
CA GLY A 91 -4.97 10.00 -11.26
C GLY A 91 -5.55 8.90 -10.37
N PRO A 92 -4.91 8.52 -9.24
CA PRO A 92 -5.37 7.39 -8.42
C PRO A 92 -6.78 7.61 -7.86
N LYS A 93 -7.55 6.53 -7.77
CA LYS A 93 -8.88 6.52 -7.13
C LYS A 93 -8.78 6.25 -5.62
N ALA A 94 -7.64 5.74 -5.15
CA ALA A 94 -7.39 5.48 -3.75
C ALA A 94 -5.99 5.93 -3.36
N VAL A 95 -5.87 6.51 -2.15
CA VAL A 95 -4.59 6.87 -1.54
C VAL A 95 -4.54 6.30 -0.14
N ILE A 96 -3.52 5.49 0.14
CA ILE A 96 -3.23 4.96 1.47
C ILE A 96 -2.03 5.69 2.03
N ALA A 97 -2.27 6.53 3.04
CA ALA A 97 -1.23 7.24 3.77
C ALA A 97 -0.81 6.42 5.00
N LYS A 98 0.37 5.83 4.94
CA LYS A 98 0.98 5.06 6.04
C LYS A 98 1.55 6.03 7.08
N GLN A 99 1.28 5.82 8.37
CA GLN A 99 1.64 6.72 9.48
C GLN A 99 2.47 6.01 10.57
N GLY A 100 3.21 4.96 10.19
CA GLY A 100 4.02 4.16 11.10
C GLY A 100 3.19 3.53 12.21
N GLU A 101 3.58 3.73 13.47
CA GLU A 101 2.89 3.19 14.65
C GLU A 101 1.45 3.71 14.82
N TYR A 102 1.12 4.86 14.22
CA TYR A 102 -0.24 5.42 14.27
C TYR A 102 -1.19 4.76 13.26
N GLY A 103 -0.68 3.87 12.39
CA GLY A 103 -1.48 3.09 11.46
C GLY A 103 -1.53 3.65 10.05
N ALA A 104 -2.69 3.62 9.41
CA ALA A 104 -2.86 4.08 8.04
C ALA A 104 -4.25 4.69 7.79
N ALA A 105 -4.31 5.62 6.85
CA ALA A 105 -5.52 6.28 6.41
C ALA A 105 -5.76 6.07 4.92
N LEU A 106 -6.98 5.64 4.55
CA LEU A 106 -7.46 5.48 3.19
C LEU A 106 -8.32 6.69 2.81
N PHE A 107 -8.02 7.29 1.69
CA PHE A 107 -8.78 8.34 1.06
C PHE A 107 -9.28 7.87 -0.31
N THR A 108 -10.58 8.06 -0.55
CA THR A 108 -11.23 7.80 -1.84
C THR A 108 -12.17 8.96 -2.17
N PRO A 109 -12.66 9.09 -3.41
CA PRO A 109 -13.65 10.12 -3.76
C PRO A 109 -14.95 10.02 -2.94
N THR A 110 -15.27 8.85 -2.42
CA THR A 110 -16.51 8.56 -1.68
C THR A 110 -16.35 8.57 -0.17
N GLY A 111 -15.12 8.67 0.35
CA GLY A 111 -14.94 8.69 1.80
C GLY A 111 -13.53 8.54 2.31
N PHE A 112 -13.48 8.50 3.62
CA PHE A 112 -12.29 8.35 4.43
C PHE A 112 -12.44 7.14 5.34
N PHE A 113 -11.36 6.40 5.55
CA PHE A 113 -11.28 5.33 6.52
C PHE A 113 -9.89 5.31 7.15
N ALA A 114 -9.78 5.05 8.44
CA ALA A 114 -8.50 4.94 9.11
C ALA A 114 -8.49 3.76 10.08
N LEU A 115 -7.35 3.08 10.15
CA LEU A 115 -7.06 2.07 11.16
C LEU A 115 -5.83 2.50 11.96
N PRO A 116 -5.83 2.32 13.30
CA PRO A 116 -4.61 2.44 14.09
C PRO A 116 -3.63 1.32 13.73
N GLY A 117 -2.35 1.53 14.01
CA GLY A 117 -1.40 0.43 14.06
C GLY A 117 -1.78 -0.59 15.13
N PHE A 118 -1.43 -1.87 14.93
CA PHE A 118 -1.59 -2.85 15.99
C PHE A 118 -0.62 -2.52 17.14
N PRO A 119 -1.09 -2.35 18.38
CA PRO A 119 -0.23 -1.96 19.49
C PRO A 119 0.73 -3.09 19.85
N LEU A 120 2.02 -2.81 19.81
CA LEU A 120 3.10 -3.73 20.17
C LEU A 120 3.93 -3.11 21.29
N GLU A 121 4.29 -3.92 22.29
CA GLU A 121 5.20 -3.49 23.36
C GLU A 121 6.66 -3.45 22.89
N ASP A 122 7.05 -4.38 22.01
CA ASP A 122 8.40 -4.52 21.49
C ASP A 122 8.42 -4.41 19.96
N VAL A 123 9.19 -3.48 19.44
CA VAL A 123 9.49 -3.33 18.01
C VAL A 123 11.00 -3.57 17.83
N ARG A 124 11.36 -4.57 17.02
CA ARG A 124 12.76 -4.96 16.77
C ARG A 124 13.35 -4.22 15.59
N ASP A 125 12.62 -4.22 14.46
CA ASP A 125 13.08 -3.59 13.22
C ASP A 125 11.88 -3.10 12.41
N PRO A 126 11.72 -1.79 12.19
CA PRO A 126 10.65 -1.25 11.35
C PRO A 126 10.90 -1.42 9.85
N THR A 127 12.07 -1.91 9.43
CA THR A 127 12.43 -2.08 8.02
C THR A 127 11.53 -3.13 7.37
N GLY A 128 10.96 -2.78 6.22
CA GLY A 128 10.06 -3.67 5.49
C GLY A 128 8.60 -3.68 5.98
N ALA A 129 8.27 -2.90 7.02
CA ALA A 129 6.87 -2.78 7.48
C ALA A 129 5.95 -2.26 6.37
N GLY A 130 6.41 -1.29 5.58
CA GLY A 130 5.67 -0.76 4.43
C GLY A 130 5.45 -1.81 3.34
N ASP A 131 6.49 -2.59 3.03
CA ASP A 131 6.41 -3.68 2.04
C ASP A 131 5.49 -4.80 2.52
N SER A 132 5.56 -5.15 3.81
CA SER A 132 4.68 -6.14 4.43
C SER A 132 3.23 -5.66 4.48
N PHE A 133 3.00 -4.37 4.74
CA PHE A 133 1.68 -3.76 4.62
C PHE A 133 1.14 -3.91 3.19
N ALA A 134 1.93 -3.54 2.19
CA ALA A 134 1.55 -3.67 0.80
C ALA A 134 1.26 -5.14 0.41
N GLY A 135 2.11 -6.07 0.86
CA GLY A 135 1.92 -7.50 0.65
C GLY A 135 0.62 -8.04 1.25
N GLY A 136 0.29 -7.65 2.48
CA GLY A 136 -0.98 -8.03 3.13
C GLY A 136 -2.20 -7.40 2.47
N PHE A 137 -2.11 -6.12 2.11
CA PHE A 137 -3.14 -5.39 1.42
C PHE A 137 -3.48 -6.01 0.05
N LEU A 138 -2.47 -6.22 -0.78
CA LEU A 138 -2.65 -6.76 -2.13
C LEU A 138 -2.98 -8.26 -2.11
N GLY A 139 -2.39 -9.02 -1.16
CA GLY A 139 -2.68 -10.44 -1.01
C GLY A 139 -4.13 -10.73 -0.64
N TYR A 140 -4.79 -9.83 0.08
CA TYR A 140 -6.24 -9.90 0.29
C TYR A 140 -6.99 -9.62 -1.01
N LEU A 141 -6.65 -8.53 -1.72
CA LEU A 141 -7.34 -8.15 -2.96
C LEU A 141 -7.18 -9.20 -4.07
N ASP A 142 -6.06 -9.92 -4.14
CA ASP A 142 -5.84 -11.00 -5.11
C ASP A 142 -6.77 -12.20 -4.88
N GLY A 143 -7.27 -12.38 -3.66
CA GLY A 143 -8.26 -13.41 -3.30
C GLY A 143 -9.71 -13.03 -3.59
N GLU A 144 -9.99 -11.77 -3.88
CA GLU A 144 -11.35 -11.28 -4.13
C GLU A 144 -11.70 -11.38 -5.62
N ALA A 145 -12.96 -11.69 -5.89
CA ALA A 145 -13.46 -11.80 -7.27
C ALA A 145 -14.14 -10.50 -7.71
N GLY A 146 -13.76 -10.01 -8.87
CA GLY A 146 -14.43 -8.87 -9.51
C GLY A 146 -13.71 -7.53 -9.36
N GLU A 147 -14.44 -6.44 -9.51
CA GLU A 147 -13.89 -5.08 -9.41
C GLU A 147 -13.70 -4.70 -7.92
N VAL A 148 -12.50 -4.25 -7.57
CA VAL A 148 -12.16 -3.82 -6.20
C VAL A 148 -13.03 -2.65 -5.78
N ASN A 149 -13.76 -2.81 -4.69
CA ASN A 149 -14.65 -1.80 -4.12
C ASN A 149 -14.11 -1.22 -2.81
N GLN A 150 -14.83 -0.27 -2.21
CA GLN A 150 -14.37 0.43 -1.00
C GLN A 150 -14.33 -0.48 0.24
N GLU A 151 -15.18 -1.48 0.34
CA GLU A 151 -15.19 -2.42 1.46
C GLU A 151 -13.98 -3.36 1.38
N ASP A 152 -13.65 -3.81 0.16
CA ASP A 152 -12.43 -4.59 -0.09
C ASP A 152 -11.18 -3.82 0.32
N LEU A 153 -11.07 -2.54 -0.06
CA LEU A 153 -9.95 -1.68 0.32
C LEU A 153 -9.80 -1.53 1.85
N ARG A 154 -10.92 -1.39 2.56
CA ARG A 154 -10.92 -1.32 4.04
C ARG A 154 -10.46 -2.62 4.68
N THR A 155 -10.96 -3.74 4.19
CA THR A 155 -10.57 -5.07 4.68
C THR A 155 -9.10 -5.34 4.37
N ALA A 156 -8.67 -5.04 3.15
CA ALA A 156 -7.27 -5.13 2.73
C ALA A 156 -6.33 -4.32 3.63
N MET A 157 -6.73 -3.11 4.06
CA MET A 157 -5.96 -2.33 5.04
C MET A 157 -5.80 -3.06 6.38
N GLY A 158 -6.82 -3.81 6.83
CA GLY A 158 -6.73 -4.65 8.02
C GLY A 158 -5.63 -5.70 7.88
N TYR A 159 -5.61 -6.44 6.78
CA TYR A 159 -4.56 -7.42 6.49
C TYR A 159 -3.18 -6.77 6.35
N GLY A 160 -3.09 -5.63 5.66
CA GLY A 160 -1.85 -4.86 5.57
C GLY A 160 -1.30 -4.44 6.94
N THR A 161 -2.16 -3.90 7.81
CA THR A 161 -1.80 -3.51 9.17
C THR A 161 -1.32 -4.71 10.00
N VAL A 162 -2.00 -5.84 9.90
CA VAL A 162 -1.62 -7.09 10.60
C VAL A 162 -0.27 -7.60 10.13
N LEU A 163 -0.03 -7.69 8.82
CA LEU A 163 1.25 -8.16 8.28
C LEU A 163 2.40 -7.21 8.65
N ALA A 164 2.21 -5.90 8.54
CA ALA A 164 3.19 -4.91 8.99
C ALA A 164 3.52 -5.05 10.48
N SER A 165 2.52 -5.31 11.32
CA SER A 165 2.73 -5.51 12.76
C SER A 165 3.55 -6.75 13.09
N TYR A 166 3.41 -7.83 12.33
CA TYR A 166 4.26 -9.01 12.47
C TYR A 166 5.67 -8.77 11.96
N ASN A 167 5.83 -8.03 10.87
CA ASN A 167 7.17 -7.75 10.32
C ASN A 167 8.09 -7.10 11.35
N VAL A 168 7.60 -6.14 12.11
CA VAL A 168 8.42 -5.35 13.03
C VAL A 168 8.81 -6.10 14.33
N GLU A 169 8.26 -7.29 14.56
CA GLU A 169 8.60 -8.13 15.73
C GLU A 169 9.98 -8.78 15.61
N GLU A 170 10.53 -8.93 14.40
CA GLU A 170 11.82 -9.55 14.14
C GLU A 170 12.58 -8.84 13.02
N PHE A 171 13.86 -9.19 12.83
CA PHE A 171 14.64 -8.61 11.75
C PHE A 171 14.24 -9.16 10.37
N GLY A 172 14.19 -8.28 9.39
CA GLY A 172 13.92 -8.63 8.00
C GLY A 172 12.56 -9.31 7.81
N THR A 173 12.54 -10.43 7.07
CA THR A 173 11.30 -11.18 6.75
C THR A 173 11.12 -12.44 7.59
N GLU A 174 11.93 -12.66 8.63
CA GLU A 174 11.94 -13.91 9.39
C GLU A 174 10.58 -14.22 10.01
N ARG A 175 9.94 -13.25 10.61
CA ARG A 175 8.63 -13.44 11.24
C ARG A 175 7.53 -13.67 10.20
N VAL A 176 7.50 -12.86 9.16
CA VAL A 176 6.46 -12.92 8.11
C VAL A 176 6.54 -14.23 7.31
N SER A 177 7.74 -14.73 7.04
CA SER A 177 7.95 -15.95 6.24
C SER A 177 7.40 -17.24 6.88
N ARG A 178 7.13 -17.23 8.20
CA ARG A 178 6.59 -18.39 8.93
C ARG A 178 5.21 -18.18 9.53
N LEU A 179 4.55 -17.06 9.18
CA LEU A 179 3.18 -16.82 9.62
C LEU A 179 2.22 -17.86 9.09
N THR A 180 1.34 -18.29 9.96
CA THR A 180 0.20 -19.13 9.60
C THR A 180 -1.05 -18.27 9.35
N ARG A 181 -1.97 -18.80 8.58
CA ARG A 181 -3.27 -18.14 8.35
C ARG A 181 -4.01 -17.88 9.66
N ASP A 182 -3.99 -18.84 10.59
CA ASP A 182 -4.66 -18.72 11.89
C ASP A 182 -4.10 -17.56 12.74
N GLU A 183 -2.78 -17.34 12.72
CA GLU A 183 -2.17 -16.21 13.40
C GLU A 183 -2.61 -14.87 12.80
N ILE A 184 -2.67 -14.79 11.48
CA ILE A 184 -3.11 -13.57 10.76
C ILE A 184 -4.57 -13.26 11.12
N GLU A 185 -5.47 -14.24 11.01
CA GLU A 185 -6.89 -14.07 11.31
C GLU A 185 -7.12 -13.72 12.79
N ALA A 186 -6.40 -14.36 13.71
CA ALA A 186 -6.51 -14.05 15.14
C ALA A 186 -6.12 -12.60 15.45
N ARG A 187 -5.04 -12.08 14.82
CA ARG A 187 -4.62 -10.69 15.02
C ARG A 187 -5.57 -9.71 14.33
N LEU A 188 -6.12 -10.08 13.19
CA LEU A 188 -7.13 -9.28 12.48
C LEU A 188 -8.40 -9.14 13.35
N GLU A 189 -8.89 -10.21 13.96
CA GLU A 189 -10.03 -10.15 14.86
C GLU A 189 -9.73 -9.32 16.12
N ALA A 190 -8.52 -9.39 16.66
CA ALA A 190 -8.10 -8.53 17.75
C ALA A 190 -8.09 -7.06 17.33
N LEU A 191 -7.58 -6.73 16.11
CA LEU A 191 -7.60 -5.37 15.56
C LEU A 191 -9.04 -4.86 15.38
N LYS A 192 -9.93 -5.68 14.83
CA LYS A 192 -11.34 -5.33 14.69
C LYS A 192 -12.00 -5.06 16.05
N SER A 193 -11.75 -5.93 17.04
CA SER A 193 -12.31 -5.79 18.39
C SER A 193 -11.88 -4.49 19.07
N MET A 194 -10.60 -4.10 18.95
CA MET A 194 -10.10 -2.86 19.59
C MET A 194 -10.50 -1.58 18.85
N THR A 195 -10.97 -1.69 17.60
CA THR A 195 -11.42 -0.54 16.80
C THR A 195 -12.95 -0.45 16.70
N ALA A 196 -13.67 -1.42 17.26
CA ALA A 196 -15.13 -1.43 17.23
C ALA A 196 -15.70 -0.30 18.10
N PHE A 197 -16.65 0.41 17.54
CA PHE A 197 -17.51 1.36 18.27
C PHE A 197 -18.79 0.64 18.67
N ALA A 198 -19.19 0.80 19.94
CA ALA A 198 -20.47 0.32 20.44
C ALA A 198 -21.64 1.17 19.90
#